data_31d51c45058bb364bf448595ef6e561f
#
_entry.id   31d51c45058bb364bf448595ef6e561f
#
_cell.length_a   1.000
_cell.length_b   1.000
_cell.length_c   1.000
_cell.angle_alpha   90.00
_cell.angle_beta   90.00
_cell.angle_gamma   90.00
#
_symmetry.space_group_name_H-M   'P 1'
#
loop_
_entity.id
_entity.type
_entity.pdbx_description
1 polymer ?
#
loop_
_entity_poly.entity_id
_entity_poly.type
_entity_poly.pdbx_seq_one_letter_code
_entity_poly.pdbx_strand_id
1 'polypeptide(L)'
;HAYHRRQRQMCIRDSGRSASSNVFEDLGYYVIENLPAELVESVVQSNDVTETNKQLVLTIDAKDTTAQEELKISLDKLSQSGVLTRIIFLDADNETLIERYEENRRPHPMGMDSISQSVKSERDLLKPIRELADQVIDTTDMNVHELRKRIIEGFQGEASNQDLKISVTSFGFKNGTPRDADLVFDVRFLPNPHWREELRASTGQSPMVRNYVLSFEDAQVFLNKVKDMIEFLLPRFTSEGKSYVG
;
A
#
# COMPACT_ATOMS: atom_id res chain seq x y z
N HIS A 1 8.40 22.01 15.96
CA HIS A 1 9.10 21.70 14.72
C HIS A 1 8.84 20.21 14.43
N ALA A 2 7.90 19.93 13.52
CA ALA A 2 7.66 18.60 13.04
C ALA A 2 8.78 18.25 12.03
N TYR A 3 9.61 17.30 12.39
CA TYR A 3 10.60 16.75 11.47
C TYR A 3 9.86 15.89 10.44
N HIS A 4 9.78 16.35 9.19
CA HIS A 4 9.23 15.57 8.09
C HIS A 4 10.26 14.53 7.67
N ARG A 5 10.04 13.27 8.04
CA ARG A 5 10.81 12.14 7.51
C ARG A 5 10.38 11.89 6.07
N ARG A 6 11.31 11.94 5.15
CA ARG A 6 11.12 11.66 3.72
C ARG A 6 11.86 10.39 3.37
N GLN A 7 11.21 9.51 2.61
CA GLN A 7 11.77 8.20 2.29
C GLN A 7 12.06 8.07 0.80
N ARG A 8 13.08 7.29 0.47
CA ARG A 8 13.53 7.05 -0.90
C ARG A 8 13.76 5.58 -1.12
N GLN A 9 13.36 5.12 -2.28
CA GLN A 9 13.49 3.74 -2.68
C GLN A 9 14.37 3.64 -3.91
N MET A 10 15.31 2.72 -3.88
CA MET A 10 16.17 2.34 -4.99
C MET A 10 16.22 0.84 -5.08
N CYS A 11 16.16 0.29 -6.27
CA CYS A 11 16.14 -1.14 -6.48
C CYS A 11 16.71 -1.52 -7.82
N ILE A 12 17.22 -2.74 -7.90
CA ILE A 12 17.44 -3.44 -9.16
C ILE A 12 16.08 -3.59 -9.86
N ARG A 13 16.05 -3.40 -11.17
CA ARG A 13 14.84 -3.56 -11.96
C ARG A 13 14.27 -4.96 -11.74
N ASP A 14 12.95 -5.06 -11.65
CA ASP A 14 12.21 -6.31 -11.36
C ASP A 14 12.46 -6.96 -9.98
N SER A 15 13.17 -6.29 -9.07
CA SER A 15 13.27 -6.71 -7.65
C SER A 15 12.02 -6.41 -6.81
N GLY A 16 10.92 -5.98 -7.44
CA GLY A 16 9.66 -5.65 -6.75
C GLY A 16 9.40 -4.15 -6.59
N ARG A 17 10.08 -3.28 -7.35
CA ARG A 17 9.96 -1.81 -7.27
C ARG A 17 8.51 -1.32 -7.37
N SER A 18 7.79 -1.67 -8.44
CA SER A 18 6.41 -1.23 -8.62
C SER A 18 5.46 -1.78 -7.56
N ALA A 19 5.69 -3.01 -7.10
CA ALA A 19 4.91 -3.58 -6.01
C ALA A 19 5.12 -2.80 -4.70
N SER A 20 6.35 -2.40 -4.41
CA SER A 20 6.65 -1.60 -3.22
C SER A 20 6.12 -0.17 -3.31
N SER A 21 6.16 0.46 -4.51
CA SER A 21 5.53 1.76 -4.74
C SER A 21 4.04 1.74 -4.39
N ASN A 22 3.31 0.75 -4.88
CA ASN A 22 1.89 0.56 -4.56
C ASN A 22 1.66 0.41 -3.04
N VAL A 23 2.56 -0.32 -2.35
CA VAL A 23 2.45 -0.47 -0.88
C VAL A 23 2.62 0.86 -0.17
N PHE A 24 3.57 1.71 -0.58
CA PHE A 24 3.75 3.02 0.01
C PHE A 24 2.58 3.97 -0.29
N GLU A 25 2.00 3.92 -1.49
CA GLU A 25 0.77 4.65 -1.81
C GLU A 25 -0.39 4.22 -0.90
N ASP A 26 -0.58 2.92 -0.70
CA ASP A 26 -1.57 2.36 0.22
C ASP A 26 -1.34 2.79 1.68
N LEU A 27 -0.10 2.99 2.08
CA LEU A 27 0.28 3.55 3.39
C LEU A 27 0.10 5.06 3.48
N GLY A 28 -0.39 5.72 2.41
CA GLY A 28 -0.67 7.16 2.38
C GLY A 28 0.52 8.06 2.04
N TYR A 29 1.63 7.47 1.61
CA TYR A 29 2.78 8.24 1.11
C TYR A 29 2.48 8.85 -0.25
N TYR A 30 3.11 9.98 -0.54
CA TYR A 30 3.14 10.51 -1.90
C TYR A 30 4.30 9.88 -2.66
N VAL A 31 4.00 9.07 -3.68
CA VAL A 31 5.02 8.31 -4.42
C VAL A 31 5.29 8.96 -5.78
N ILE A 32 6.57 9.16 -6.09
CA ILE A 32 7.03 9.60 -7.41
C ILE A 32 7.98 8.54 -7.96
N GLU A 33 7.60 7.95 -9.08
CA GLU A 33 8.38 6.89 -9.71
C GLU A 33 9.33 7.40 -10.79
N ASN A 34 10.44 6.67 -10.97
CA ASN A 34 11.44 6.91 -12.02
C ASN A 34 11.99 8.33 -12.04
N LEU A 35 12.18 8.92 -10.86
CA LEU A 35 12.71 10.28 -10.77
C LEU A 35 14.20 10.29 -11.15
N PRO A 36 14.64 11.16 -12.08
CA PRO A 36 16.05 11.41 -12.32
C PRO A 36 16.76 11.90 -11.05
N ALA A 37 17.98 11.46 -10.82
CA ALA A 37 18.75 11.78 -9.61
C ALA A 37 18.95 13.28 -9.39
N GLU A 38 19.15 14.02 -10.48
CA GLU A 38 19.32 15.49 -10.52
C GLU A 38 18.11 16.27 -10.00
N LEU A 39 16.90 15.71 -10.13
CA LEU A 39 15.66 16.37 -9.73
C LEU A 39 15.26 16.11 -8.26
N VAL A 40 15.97 15.23 -7.58
CA VAL A 40 15.65 14.81 -6.22
C VAL A 40 15.59 15.97 -5.24
N GLU A 41 16.59 16.86 -5.28
CA GLU A 41 16.63 18.04 -4.41
C GLU A 41 15.48 19.01 -4.70
N SER A 42 15.22 19.31 -5.97
CA SER A 42 14.16 20.22 -6.39
C SER A 42 12.78 19.74 -6.00
N VAL A 43 12.50 18.44 -6.19
CA VAL A 43 11.22 17.84 -5.79
C VAL A 43 11.04 17.88 -4.28
N VAL A 44 12.09 17.59 -3.54
CA VAL A 44 12.03 17.58 -2.06
C VAL A 44 11.81 18.98 -1.49
N GLN A 45 12.30 20.02 -2.15
CA GLN A 45 12.17 21.42 -1.72
C GLN A 45 10.91 22.10 -2.26
N SER A 46 10.16 21.47 -3.19
CA SER A 46 8.96 22.06 -3.76
C SER A 46 7.86 22.30 -2.71
N ASN A 47 7.16 23.43 -2.81
CA ASN A 47 6.11 23.82 -1.88
C ASN A 47 4.93 22.84 -1.88
N ASP A 48 4.59 22.27 -3.04
CA ASP A 48 3.48 21.31 -3.17
C ASP A 48 3.64 20.07 -2.28
N VAL A 49 4.88 19.63 -2.07
CA VAL A 49 5.19 18.51 -1.18
C VAL A 49 5.19 18.93 0.29
N THR A 50 5.56 20.18 0.59
CA THR A 50 5.59 20.70 1.97
C THR A 50 4.19 21.05 2.49
N GLU A 51 3.27 21.49 1.63
CA GLU A 51 1.90 21.87 2.03
C GLU A 51 1.01 20.66 2.33
N THR A 52 1.23 19.51 1.67
CA THR A 52 0.38 18.32 1.85
C THR A 52 0.63 17.56 3.15
N ASN A 53 1.67 17.89 3.90
CA ASN A 53 2.08 17.18 5.14
C ASN A 53 2.25 15.65 4.96
N LYS A 54 2.37 15.19 3.73
CA LYS A 54 2.54 13.77 3.39
C LYS A 54 4.02 13.39 3.36
N GLN A 55 4.31 12.19 3.79
CA GLN A 55 5.62 11.60 3.61
C GLN A 55 5.84 11.27 2.13
N LEU A 56 7.05 11.53 1.62
CA LEU A 56 7.39 11.39 0.21
C LEU A 56 8.24 10.14 0.00
N VAL A 57 7.88 9.33 -0.98
CA VAL A 57 8.68 8.20 -1.46
C VAL A 57 9.09 8.48 -2.90
N LEU A 58 10.38 8.37 -3.18
CA LEU A 58 10.94 8.54 -4.51
C LEU A 58 11.57 7.24 -4.97
N THR A 59 11.13 6.71 -6.10
CA THR A 59 11.90 5.67 -6.79
C THR A 59 12.84 6.33 -7.78
N ILE A 60 14.14 6.07 -7.61
CA ILE A 60 15.18 6.74 -8.38
C ILE A 60 15.78 5.75 -9.35
N ASP A 61 16.00 6.21 -10.56
CA ASP A 61 16.65 5.47 -11.62
C ASP A 61 18.14 5.94 -11.72
N ALA A 62 19.05 5.12 -11.21
CA ALA A 62 20.49 5.40 -11.22
C ALA A 62 21.21 4.54 -12.27
N LYS A 63 20.91 4.81 -13.55
CA LYS A 63 21.35 3.99 -14.70
C LYS A 63 22.84 4.07 -15.03
N ASP A 64 23.52 5.08 -14.54
CA ASP A 64 24.94 5.33 -14.85
C ASP A 64 25.66 5.98 -13.65
N THR A 65 26.98 6.09 -13.77
CA THR A 65 27.83 6.67 -12.72
C THR A 65 27.53 8.14 -12.44
N THR A 66 27.10 8.91 -13.45
CA THR A 66 26.74 10.32 -13.29
C THR A 66 25.50 10.45 -12.42
N ALA A 67 24.45 9.69 -12.70
CA ALA A 67 23.23 9.69 -11.88
C ALA A 67 23.52 9.27 -10.42
N GLN A 68 24.49 8.38 -10.21
CA GLN A 68 24.88 7.97 -8.85
C GLN A 68 25.63 9.08 -8.10
N GLU A 69 26.50 9.81 -8.76
CA GLU A 69 27.19 10.97 -8.17
C GLU A 69 26.20 12.09 -7.85
N GLU A 70 25.30 12.40 -8.76
CA GLU A 70 24.23 13.39 -8.54
C GLU A 70 23.34 13.02 -7.38
N LEU A 71 23.01 11.74 -7.24
CA LEU A 71 22.24 11.25 -6.11
C LEU A 71 22.99 11.45 -4.79
N LYS A 72 24.27 11.13 -4.71
CA LYS A 72 25.08 11.35 -3.51
C LYS A 72 25.09 12.82 -3.13
N ILE A 73 25.34 13.71 -4.11
CA ILE A 73 25.33 15.17 -3.90
C ILE A 73 23.97 15.63 -3.36
N SER A 74 22.87 15.12 -3.94
CA SER A 74 21.51 15.47 -3.50
C SER A 74 21.23 14.98 -2.08
N LEU A 75 21.72 13.78 -1.71
CA LEU A 75 21.59 13.22 -0.37
C LEU A 75 22.32 14.06 0.67
N ASP A 76 23.55 14.45 0.37
CA ASP A 76 24.38 15.28 1.25
C ASP A 76 23.74 16.65 1.49
N LYS A 77 23.26 17.31 0.45
CA LYS A 77 22.56 18.60 0.57
C LYS A 77 21.27 18.49 1.40
N LEU A 78 20.49 17.42 1.22
CA LEU A 78 19.28 17.21 1.99
C LEU A 78 19.59 16.95 3.47
N SER A 79 20.63 16.18 3.75
CA SER A 79 21.12 15.97 5.11
C SER A 79 21.54 17.29 5.77
N GLN A 80 22.30 18.13 5.06
CA GLN A 80 22.70 19.46 5.55
C GLN A 80 21.49 20.38 5.79
N SER A 81 20.42 20.22 5.02
CA SER A 81 19.17 20.97 5.19
C SER A 81 18.26 20.38 6.29
N GLY A 82 18.72 19.39 7.04
CA GLY A 82 17.96 18.75 8.12
C GLY A 82 16.82 17.86 7.65
N VAL A 83 16.80 17.46 6.38
CA VAL A 83 15.80 16.53 5.84
C VAL A 83 16.21 15.10 6.17
N LEU A 84 15.43 14.44 6.99
CA LEU A 84 15.64 13.02 7.30
C LEU A 84 15.29 12.18 6.07
N THR A 85 16.25 11.39 5.60
CA THR A 85 16.10 10.50 4.46
C THR A 85 16.40 9.07 4.89
N ARG A 86 15.67 8.11 4.31
CA ARG A 86 15.94 6.68 4.47
C ARG A 86 16.01 6.03 3.10
N ILE A 87 17.08 5.32 2.84
CA ILE A 87 17.31 4.64 1.58
C ILE A 87 17.00 3.16 1.74
N ILE A 88 16.05 2.68 0.93
CA ILE A 88 15.68 1.27 0.86
C ILE A 88 16.19 0.73 -0.47
N PHE A 89 16.96 -0.34 -0.40
CA PHE A 89 17.40 -1.05 -1.59
C PHE A 89 16.69 -2.41 -1.68
N LEU A 90 15.97 -2.62 -2.76
CA LEU A 90 15.37 -3.93 -3.05
C LEU A 90 16.36 -4.73 -3.89
N ASP A 91 16.66 -5.92 -3.45
CA ASP A 91 17.56 -6.86 -4.13
C ASP A 91 16.84 -8.20 -4.38
N ALA A 92 17.33 -8.99 -5.30
CA ALA A 92 16.98 -10.38 -5.47
C ALA A 92 18.19 -11.11 -6.09
N ASP A 93 18.26 -12.43 -6.00
CA ASP A 93 19.33 -13.16 -6.66
C ASP A 93 19.26 -13.07 -8.21
N ASN A 94 20.33 -13.45 -8.87
CA ASN A 94 20.41 -13.31 -10.33
C ASN A 94 19.43 -14.21 -11.06
N GLU A 95 19.16 -15.39 -10.54
CA GLU A 95 18.27 -16.38 -11.15
C GLU A 95 16.83 -15.85 -11.09
N THR A 96 16.37 -15.42 -9.94
CA THR A 96 15.06 -14.80 -9.75
C THR A 96 14.86 -13.54 -10.60
N LEU A 97 15.91 -12.68 -10.72
CA LEU A 97 15.82 -11.49 -11.58
C LEU A 97 15.69 -11.87 -13.05
N ILE A 98 16.43 -12.88 -13.51
CA ILE A 98 16.33 -13.36 -14.89
C ILE A 98 14.95 -13.92 -15.17
N GLU A 99 14.40 -14.76 -14.28
CA GLU A 99 13.06 -15.33 -14.41
C GLU A 99 11.98 -14.25 -14.48
N ARG A 100 11.98 -13.30 -13.54
CA ARG A 100 11.02 -12.17 -13.53
C ARG A 100 11.15 -11.32 -14.78
N TYR A 101 12.36 -11.21 -15.32
CA TYR A 101 12.62 -10.44 -16.52
C TYR A 101 12.04 -11.12 -17.76
N GLU A 102 12.23 -12.45 -17.88
CA GLU A 102 11.69 -13.25 -18.97
C GLU A 102 10.16 -13.26 -18.98
N GLU A 103 9.52 -13.28 -17.81
CA GLU A 103 8.07 -13.17 -17.67
C GLU A 103 7.53 -11.86 -18.23
N ASN A 104 8.24 -10.76 -18.03
CA ASN A 104 7.79 -9.41 -18.44
C ASN A 104 7.97 -9.11 -19.94
N ARG A 105 8.67 -9.97 -20.72
CA ARG A 105 8.89 -9.86 -22.18
C ARG A 105 9.35 -8.48 -22.67
N ARG A 106 10.06 -7.71 -21.86
CA ARG A 106 10.58 -6.40 -22.24
C ARG A 106 12.08 -6.46 -22.55
N PRO A 107 12.60 -5.76 -23.57
CA PRO A 107 14.03 -5.73 -23.84
C PRO A 107 14.77 -5.07 -22.66
N HIS A 108 15.93 -5.63 -22.28
CA HIS A 108 16.73 -5.07 -21.18
C HIS A 108 17.34 -3.72 -21.60
N PRO A 109 17.31 -2.67 -20.74
CA PRO A 109 17.81 -1.33 -21.09
C PRO A 109 19.27 -1.30 -21.48
N MET A 110 20.08 -2.20 -20.92
CA MET A 110 21.52 -2.23 -21.22
C MET A 110 21.85 -2.86 -22.57
N GLY A 111 20.89 -3.46 -23.27
CA GLY A 111 21.03 -3.92 -24.65
C GLY A 111 22.16 -4.93 -24.89
N MET A 112 22.56 -5.70 -23.85
CA MET A 112 23.62 -6.69 -23.96
C MET A 112 23.12 -7.99 -24.60
N ASP A 113 24.03 -8.82 -25.08
CA ASP A 113 23.74 -10.05 -25.81
C ASP A 113 23.02 -11.11 -24.99
N SER A 114 23.03 -11.00 -23.64
CA SER A 114 22.28 -11.89 -22.76
C SER A 114 21.70 -11.16 -21.54
N ILE A 115 20.51 -11.60 -21.09
CA ILE A 115 19.84 -11.09 -19.89
C ILE A 115 20.74 -11.29 -18.66
N SER A 116 21.41 -12.43 -18.55
CA SER A 116 22.31 -12.72 -17.43
C SER A 116 23.47 -11.73 -17.33
N GLN A 117 24.08 -11.33 -18.47
CA GLN A 117 25.12 -10.31 -18.48
C GLN A 117 24.56 -8.94 -18.10
N SER A 118 23.39 -8.61 -18.59
CA SER A 118 22.71 -7.35 -18.28
C SER A 118 22.40 -7.22 -16.79
N VAL A 119 21.83 -8.26 -16.15
CA VAL A 119 21.57 -8.31 -14.71
C VAL A 119 22.86 -8.16 -13.90
N LYS A 120 23.92 -8.86 -14.28
CA LYS A 120 25.21 -8.76 -13.60
C LYS A 120 25.79 -7.34 -13.68
N SER A 121 25.76 -6.74 -14.88
CA SER A 121 26.28 -5.37 -15.09
C SER A 121 25.46 -4.33 -14.33
N GLU A 122 24.12 -4.48 -14.26
CA GLU A 122 23.26 -3.61 -13.47
C GLU A 122 23.57 -3.75 -11.97
N ARG A 123 23.77 -4.95 -11.48
CA ARG A 123 24.16 -5.21 -10.08
C ARG A 123 25.52 -4.55 -9.73
N ASP A 124 26.52 -4.75 -10.60
CA ASP A 124 27.85 -4.14 -10.40
C ASP A 124 27.75 -2.61 -10.40
N LEU A 125 26.94 -2.05 -11.28
CA LEU A 125 26.67 -0.61 -11.35
C LEU A 125 25.99 -0.10 -10.08
N LEU A 126 24.98 -0.80 -9.56
CA LEU A 126 24.21 -0.36 -8.39
C LEU A 126 24.87 -0.68 -7.04
N LYS A 127 26.00 -1.39 -7.03
CA LYS A 127 26.72 -1.74 -5.79
C LYS A 127 27.03 -0.53 -4.90
N PRO A 128 27.54 0.62 -5.41
CA PRO A 128 27.81 1.79 -4.57
C PRO A 128 26.55 2.35 -3.90
N ILE A 129 25.41 2.23 -4.56
CA ILE A 129 24.12 2.68 -4.02
C ILE A 129 23.57 1.71 -2.97
N ARG A 130 23.75 0.41 -3.20
CA ARG A 130 23.40 -0.63 -2.21
C ARG A 130 24.18 -0.42 -0.90
N GLU A 131 25.43 0.01 -0.97
CA GLU A 131 26.28 0.31 0.19
C GLU A 131 25.81 1.55 0.97
N LEU A 132 25.10 2.48 0.32
CA LEU A 132 24.50 3.66 0.95
C LEU A 132 23.10 3.37 1.55
N ALA A 133 22.53 2.19 1.32
CA ALA A 133 21.18 1.87 1.77
C ALA A 133 21.13 1.68 3.29
N ASP A 134 20.19 2.34 3.93
CA ASP A 134 19.86 2.14 5.36
C ASP A 134 19.22 0.76 5.60
N GLN A 135 18.54 0.24 4.56
CA GLN A 135 17.92 -1.07 4.59
C GLN A 135 17.99 -1.74 3.22
N VAL A 136 18.44 -2.99 3.20
CA VAL A 136 18.37 -3.86 2.02
C VAL A 136 17.29 -4.91 2.29
N ILE A 137 16.33 -5.03 1.36
CA ILE A 137 15.28 -6.05 1.40
C ILE A 137 15.56 -7.04 0.27
N ASP A 138 15.91 -8.26 0.64
CA ASP A 138 16.04 -9.38 -0.29
C ASP A 138 14.64 -9.92 -0.61
N THR A 139 14.28 -9.87 -1.89
CA THR A 139 12.97 -10.27 -2.39
C THR A 139 13.02 -11.61 -3.16
N THR A 140 14.13 -12.33 -3.12
CA THR A 140 14.35 -13.58 -3.87
C THR A 140 13.19 -14.55 -3.70
N ASP A 141 12.87 -14.90 -2.45
CA ASP A 141 11.82 -15.86 -2.12
C ASP A 141 10.49 -15.19 -1.77
N MET A 142 10.35 -13.88 -2.01
CA MET A 142 9.16 -13.13 -1.62
C MET A 142 8.15 -13.03 -2.75
N ASN A 143 6.90 -13.33 -2.44
CA ASN A 143 5.77 -12.89 -3.23
C ASN A 143 5.36 -11.45 -2.87
N VAL A 144 4.42 -10.87 -3.64
CA VAL A 144 3.98 -9.48 -3.45
C VAL A 144 3.40 -9.23 -2.04
N HIS A 145 2.70 -10.22 -1.46
CA HIS A 145 2.10 -10.11 -0.13
C HIS A 145 3.16 -10.10 0.98
N GLU A 146 4.21 -10.90 0.83
CA GLU A 146 5.34 -10.96 1.77
C GLU A 146 6.16 -9.67 1.72
N LEU A 147 6.42 -9.14 0.51
CA LEU A 147 7.06 -7.83 0.34
C LEU A 147 6.22 -6.73 1.01
N ARG A 148 4.89 -6.72 0.78
CA ARG A 148 3.96 -5.80 1.43
C ARG A 148 4.09 -5.87 2.95
N LYS A 149 4.01 -7.06 3.51
CA LYS A 149 4.14 -7.29 4.96
C LYS A 149 5.48 -6.76 5.48
N ARG A 150 6.56 -7.05 4.78
CA ARG A 150 7.92 -6.62 5.16
C ARG A 150 8.08 -5.10 5.17
N ILE A 151 7.50 -4.42 4.17
CA ILE A 151 7.49 -2.96 4.11
C ILE A 151 6.64 -2.41 5.27
N ILE A 152 5.42 -2.91 5.46
CA ILE A 152 4.54 -2.45 6.54
C ILE A 152 5.22 -2.59 7.89
N GLU A 153 5.79 -3.75 8.23
CA GLU A 153 6.52 -3.98 9.48
C GLU A 153 7.70 -3.02 9.69
N GLY A 154 8.41 -2.68 8.61
CA GLY A 154 9.53 -1.73 8.67
C GLY A 154 9.11 -0.27 8.88
N PHE A 155 7.83 0.06 8.61
CA PHE A 155 7.33 1.43 8.58
C PHE A 155 6.09 1.68 9.46
N GLN A 156 5.55 0.68 10.13
CA GLN A 156 4.37 0.78 11.02
C GLN A 156 4.53 1.78 12.18
N GLY A 157 5.76 2.15 12.54
CA GLY A 157 5.98 3.20 13.54
C GLY A 157 6.01 4.62 12.98
N GLU A 158 5.97 4.77 11.66
CA GLU A 158 6.20 6.04 10.96
C GLU A 158 4.99 6.47 10.11
N ALA A 159 4.17 5.52 9.66
CA ALA A 159 2.92 5.81 8.96
C ALA A 159 1.81 6.00 10.01
N SER A 160 1.24 7.20 10.03
CA SER A 160 0.02 7.47 10.78
C SER A 160 -1.03 6.41 10.46
N ASN A 161 -1.69 5.90 11.49
CA ASN A 161 -2.93 5.14 11.48
C ASN A 161 -3.70 5.27 10.16
N GLN A 162 -3.49 4.37 9.23
CA GLN A 162 -4.54 4.06 8.27
C GLN A 162 -5.55 3.22 9.04
N ASP A 163 -6.48 3.90 9.70
CA ASP A 163 -7.61 3.25 10.31
C ASP A 163 -8.36 2.50 9.21
N LEU A 164 -8.53 1.19 9.40
CA LEU A 164 -9.36 0.38 8.53
C LEU A 164 -10.75 1.02 8.45
N LYS A 165 -11.13 1.49 7.27
CA LYS A 165 -12.44 2.09 7.04
C LYS A 165 -13.46 0.98 6.88
N ILE A 166 -14.50 1.02 7.71
CA ILE A 166 -15.62 0.08 7.66
C ILE A 166 -16.83 0.82 7.10
N SER A 167 -17.41 0.29 6.05
CA SER A 167 -18.67 0.76 5.47
C SER A 167 -19.77 -0.25 5.69
N VAL A 168 -20.88 0.19 6.24
CA VAL A 168 -22.08 -0.66 6.40
C VAL A 168 -23.19 -0.10 5.53
N THR A 169 -23.57 -0.87 4.52
CA THR A 169 -24.56 -0.46 3.54
C THR A 169 -25.76 -1.40 3.56
N SER A 170 -26.97 -0.85 3.61
CA SER A 170 -28.22 -1.62 3.41
C SER A 170 -28.63 -1.57 1.95
N PHE A 171 -29.06 -2.70 1.39
CA PHE A 171 -29.53 -2.79 0.01
C PHE A 171 -30.74 -3.71 -0.13
N GLY A 172 -31.47 -3.54 -1.22
CA GLY A 172 -32.54 -4.46 -1.59
C GLY A 172 -32.07 -5.46 -2.65
N PHE A 173 -32.17 -6.74 -2.42
CA PHE A 173 -31.74 -7.81 -3.34
C PHE A 173 -32.28 -7.67 -4.76
N LYS A 174 -33.47 -7.05 -4.94
CA LYS A 174 -34.06 -6.76 -6.26
C LYS A 174 -33.19 -5.83 -7.12
N ASN A 175 -32.31 -5.05 -6.50
CA ASN A 175 -31.41 -4.11 -7.18
C ASN A 175 -30.00 -4.68 -7.38
N GLY A 176 -29.77 -5.96 -7.00
CA GLY A 176 -28.47 -6.60 -7.00
C GLY A 176 -27.72 -6.39 -5.69
N THR A 177 -26.65 -7.16 -5.50
CA THR A 177 -25.73 -7.01 -4.37
C THR A 177 -24.71 -5.92 -4.68
N PRO A 178 -24.25 -5.11 -3.69
CA PRO A 178 -23.13 -4.20 -3.87
C PRO A 178 -21.89 -4.94 -4.37
N ARG A 179 -21.21 -4.38 -5.37
CA ARG A 179 -20.01 -5.03 -5.98
C ARG A 179 -18.75 -4.88 -5.14
N ASP A 180 -18.74 -3.91 -4.25
CA ASP A 180 -17.65 -3.51 -3.36
C ASP A 180 -17.81 -4.06 -1.93
N ALA A 181 -18.82 -4.93 -1.70
CA ALA A 181 -19.05 -5.56 -0.41
C ALA A 181 -18.18 -6.82 -0.25
N ASP A 182 -17.37 -6.86 0.80
CA ASP A 182 -16.61 -8.05 1.21
C ASP A 182 -17.47 -9.06 1.97
N LEU A 183 -18.45 -8.55 2.73
CA LEU A 183 -19.36 -9.35 3.55
C LEU A 183 -20.81 -8.97 3.22
N VAL A 184 -21.60 -9.98 2.88
CA VAL A 184 -23.03 -9.78 2.57
C VAL A 184 -23.87 -10.70 3.43
N PHE A 185 -24.83 -10.12 4.14
CA PHE A 185 -25.74 -10.86 5.02
C PHE A 185 -27.18 -10.75 4.53
N ASP A 186 -27.84 -11.88 4.41
CA ASP A 186 -29.27 -11.93 4.11
C ASP A 186 -30.09 -11.98 5.43
N VAL A 187 -30.82 -10.91 5.67
CA VAL A 187 -31.67 -10.76 6.87
C VAL A 187 -33.17 -10.94 6.59
N ARG A 188 -33.54 -11.45 5.40
CA ARG A 188 -34.93 -11.61 4.98
C ARG A 188 -35.69 -12.70 5.78
N PHE A 189 -35.00 -13.48 6.59
CA PHE A 189 -35.61 -14.41 7.53
C PHE A 189 -36.29 -13.69 8.70
N LEU A 190 -35.94 -12.42 8.98
CA LEU A 190 -36.59 -11.62 10.00
C LEU A 190 -37.95 -11.10 9.53
N PRO A 191 -38.92 -10.93 10.44
CA PRO A 191 -40.21 -10.34 10.11
C PRO A 191 -40.07 -8.94 9.51
N ASN A 192 -40.63 -8.73 8.33
CA ASN A 192 -40.52 -7.49 7.60
C ASN A 192 -41.43 -6.41 8.18
N PRO A 193 -40.88 -5.26 8.68
CA PRO A 193 -41.68 -4.14 9.20
C PRO A 193 -42.69 -3.59 8.19
N HIS A 194 -42.42 -3.71 6.90
CA HIS A 194 -43.33 -3.25 5.83
C HIS A 194 -44.72 -3.89 5.86
N TRP A 195 -44.87 -5.07 6.46
CA TRP A 195 -46.17 -5.75 6.61
C TRP A 195 -47.00 -5.17 7.75
N ARG A 196 -46.43 -4.32 8.61
CA ARG A 196 -47.13 -3.57 9.63
C ARG A 196 -47.53 -2.21 9.08
N GLU A 197 -48.83 -1.90 9.13
CA GLU A 197 -49.36 -0.67 8.54
C GLU A 197 -48.76 0.57 9.15
N GLU A 198 -48.56 0.56 10.49
CA GLU A 198 -47.94 1.67 11.26
C GLU A 198 -46.47 1.90 10.93
N LEU A 199 -45.76 0.90 10.42
CA LEU A 199 -44.33 0.94 10.14
C LEU A 199 -44.01 1.09 8.66
N ARG A 200 -44.96 0.84 7.78
CA ARG A 200 -44.80 0.76 6.32
C ARG A 200 -44.17 2.02 5.70
N ALA A 201 -44.56 3.18 6.21
CA ALA A 201 -44.05 4.46 5.70
C ALA A 201 -42.69 4.88 6.32
N SER A 202 -42.20 4.11 7.30
CA SER A 202 -41.01 4.42 8.05
C SER A 202 -39.76 3.65 7.55
N THR A 203 -38.57 4.19 7.79
CA THR A 203 -37.31 3.53 7.47
C THR A 203 -36.67 2.91 8.71
N GLY A 204 -35.59 2.13 8.53
CA GLY A 204 -34.81 1.55 9.63
C GLY A 204 -34.17 2.58 10.58
N GLN A 205 -34.12 3.85 10.20
CA GLN A 205 -33.67 4.96 11.06
C GLN A 205 -34.75 5.36 12.09
N SER A 206 -36.02 4.98 11.85
CA SER A 206 -37.09 5.23 12.81
C SER A 206 -36.93 4.36 14.06
N PRO A 207 -37.02 4.93 15.27
CA PRO A 207 -36.99 4.15 16.52
C PRO A 207 -38.07 3.07 16.59
N MET A 208 -39.22 3.31 16.00
CA MET A 208 -40.34 2.35 15.98
C MET A 208 -39.95 1.11 15.15
N VAL A 209 -39.38 1.28 13.95
CA VAL A 209 -38.90 0.20 13.09
C VAL A 209 -37.76 -0.56 13.75
N ARG A 210 -36.81 0.16 14.29
CA ARG A 210 -35.65 -0.39 15.02
C ARG A 210 -36.12 -1.27 16.20
N ASN A 211 -37.00 -0.75 17.05
CA ASN A 211 -37.49 -1.46 18.21
C ASN A 211 -38.29 -2.71 17.80
N TYR A 212 -39.08 -2.61 16.74
CA TYR A 212 -39.82 -3.75 16.21
C TYR A 212 -38.86 -4.87 15.75
N VAL A 213 -37.87 -4.56 14.91
CA VAL A 213 -36.93 -5.57 14.41
C VAL A 213 -36.09 -6.16 15.54
N LEU A 214 -35.62 -5.34 16.47
CA LEU A 214 -34.78 -5.79 17.57
C LEU A 214 -35.57 -6.50 18.69
N SER A 215 -36.88 -6.50 18.64
CA SER A 215 -37.71 -7.27 19.59
C SER A 215 -37.70 -8.77 19.35
N PHE A 216 -37.26 -9.22 18.18
CA PHE A 216 -37.16 -10.63 17.85
C PHE A 216 -35.85 -11.25 18.36
N GLU A 217 -35.95 -12.42 18.99
CA GLU A 217 -34.82 -13.17 19.51
C GLU A 217 -33.79 -13.48 18.39
N ASP A 218 -34.30 -13.92 17.22
CA ASP A 218 -33.47 -14.23 16.07
C ASP A 218 -32.62 -13.01 15.61
N ALA A 219 -33.16 -11.78 15.70
CA ALA A 219 -32.42 -10.58 15.38
C ALA A 219 -31.27 -10.36 16.37
N GLN A 220 -31.48 -10.57 17.65
CA GLN A 220 -30.45 -10.43 18.69
C GLN A 220 -29.34 -11.49 18.51
N VAL A 221 -29.73 -12.74 18.30
CA VAL A 221 -28.81 -13.86 18.09
C VAL A 221 -28.00 -13.63 16.83
N PHE A 222 -28.61 -13.19 15.74
CA PHE A 222 -27.93 -12.88 14.49
C PHE A 222 -26.91 -11.76 14.66
N LEU A 223 -27.30 -10.63 15.27
CA LEU A 223 -26.40 -9.50 15.50
C LEU A 223 -25.18 -9.88 16.34
N ASN A 224 -25.36 -10.70 17.38
CA ASN A 224 -24.24 -11.17 18.19
C ASN A 224 -23.27 -12.03 17.36
N LYS A 225 -23.78 -12.95 16.54
CA LYS A 225 -22.94 -13.77 15.65
C LYS A 225 -22.20 -12.94 14.61
N VAL A 226 -22.83 -11.94 14.02
CA VAL A 226 -22.19 -11.02 13.07
C VAL A 226 -21.10 -10.20 13.77
N LYS A 227 -21.38 -9.70 14.97
CA LYS A 227 -20.39 -8.97 15.78
C LYS A 227 -19.17 -9.83 16.07
N ASP A 228 -19.36 -11.05 16.58
CA ASP A 228 -18.27 -11.98 16.89
C ASP A 228 -17.42 -12.28 15.63
N MET A 229 -18.07 -12.46 14.47
CA MET A 229 -17.39 -12.71 13.22
C MET A 229 -16.59 -11.49 12.74
N ILE A 230 -17.16 -10.29 12.84
CA ILE A 230 -16.46 -9.04 12.48
C ILE A 230 -15.27 -8.82 13.41
N GLU A 231 -15.42 -8.99 14.73
CA GLU A 231 -14.32 -8.88 15.71
C GLU A 231 -13.19 -9.89 15.40
N PHE A 232 -13.53 -11.07 14.90
CA PHE A 232 -12.57 -12.07 14.46
C PHE A 232 -11.87 -11.67 13.14
N LEU A 233 -12.59 -11.11 12.17
CA LEU A 233 -12.08 -10.82 10.81
C LEU A 233 -11.27 -9.53 10.73
N LEU A 234 -11.68 -8.45 11.43
CA LEU A 234 -11.05 -7.13 11.30
C LEU A 234 -9.54 -7.13 11.52
N PRO A 235 -8.99 -7.77 12.58
CA PRO A 235 -7.53 -7.81 12.74
C PRO A 235 -6.82 -8.55 11.59
N ARG A 236 -7.51 -9.53 10.97
CA ARG A 236 -6.98 -10.32 9.86
C ARG A 236 -6.97 -9.51 8.57
N PHE A 237 -8.04 -8.78 8.29
CA PHE A 237 -8.10 -7.86 7.16
C PHE A 237 -7.05 -6.75 7.28
N THR A 238 -6.86 -6.21 8.49
CA THR A 238 -5.77 -5.24 8.75
C THR A 238 -4.40 -5.86 8.50
N SER A 239 -4.17 -7.09 8.97
CA SER A 239 -2.88 -7.79 8.76
C SER A 239 -2.62 -8.17 7.30
N GLU A 240 -3.67 -8.39 6.51
CA GLU A 240 -3.62 -8.62 5.06
C GLU A 240 -3.37 -7.31 4.28
N GLY A 241 -3.53 -6.18 4.95
CA GLY A 241 -3.30 -4.84 4.39
C GLY A 241 -4.50 -4.24 3.70
N LYS A 242 -5.72 -4.71 4.02
CA LYS A 242 -6.94 -4.02 3.58
C LYS A 242 -7.05 -2.65 4.27
N SER A 243 -7.40 -1.63 3.51
CA SER A 243 -7.68 -0.28 3.99
C SER A 243 -9.18 0.03 4.06
N TYR A 244 -10.01 -0.86 3.49
CA TYR A 244 -11.46 -0.73 3.42
C TYR A 244 -12.13 -2.10 3.54
N VAL A 245 -13.25 -2.16 4.26
CA VAL A 245 -14.15 -3.33 4.35
C VAL A 245 -15.58 -2.85 4.19
N GLY A 246 -16.28 -3.39 3.19
CA GLY A 246 -17.67 -3.10 2.89
C GLY A 246 -18.62 -4.25 3.24
#